data_242d7bc2adf26181c9caf9f13f70aa32
#
_entry.id   242d7bc2adf26181c9caf9f13f70aa32
#
_cell.length_a   1.000
_cell.length_b   1.000
_cell.length_c   1.000
_cell.angle_alpha   90.00
_cell.angle_beta   90.00
_cell.angle_gamma   90.00
#
_symmetry.space_group_name_H-M   'P 1'
#
loop_
_entity.id
_entity.type
_entity.pdbx_description
1 polymer ?
#
loop_
_entity_poly.entity_id
_entity_poly.type
_entity_poly.pdbx_seq_one_letter_code
_entity_poly.pdbx_strand_id
1 'polypeptide(L)'
;MSALTGRATIVYATAWMQGEGKTSGSRAVDIGPRDVPRVIEVAGSAEQDELDLVLHLSGGSVEGAMGVMGYLRQQFSHIRVVVPMATRSTGTMLALGGDEIVMGPLARLGRIGPGFATYPSGCGPWERRDGAGTNATAPSYGISSART
;
A
#
# COMPACT_ATOMS: atom_id res chain seq x y z
N MET A 1 -19.94 2.85 11.03
CA MET A 1 -18.83 2.76 12.01
C MET A 1 -18.68 4.04 12.79
N SER A 2 -18.70 5.18 12.18
CA SER A 2 -18.53 6.48 12.88
C SER A 2 -19.48 6.65 14.09
N ALA A 3 -20.74 6.25 13.97
CA ALA A 3 -21.70 6.32 15.08
C ALA A 3 -21.38 5.39 16.27
N LEU A 4 -20.55 4.37 16.07
CA LEU A 4 -20.16 3.41 17.13
C LEU A 4 -18.83 3.80 17.80
N THR A 5 -17.94 4.45 17.08
CA THR A 5 -16.59 4.76 17.55
C THR A 5 -16.41 6.24 17.92
N GLY A 6 -17.31 7.11 17.47
CA GLY A 6 -17.17 8.56 17.61
C GLY A 6 -16.06 9.16 16.72
N ARG A 7 -15.45 8.34 15.86
CA ARG A 7 -14.35 8.72 14.96
C ARG A 7 -14.84 8.91 13.54
N ALA A 8 -14.20 9.75 12.75
CA ALA A 8 -14.39 9.75 11.31
C ALA A 8 -14.05 8.36 10.75
N THR A 9 -14.76 7.90 9.73
CA THR A 9 -14.45 6.61 9.10
C THR A 9 -14.27 6.79 7.61
N ILE A 10 -13.08 6.49 7.11
CA ILE A 10 -12.76 6.47 5.69
C ILE A 10 -12.45 5.02 5.28
N VAL A 11 -13.14 4.55 4.25
CA VAL A 11 -12.87 3.23 3.67
C VAL A 11 -12.11 3.42 2.37
N TYR A 12 -10.86 2.93 2.34
CA TYR A 12 -10.03 2.92 1.15
C TYR A 12 -9.81 1.48 0.70
N ALA A 13 -10.66 1.04 -0.20
CA ALA A 13 -10.68 -0.35 -0.66
C ALA A 13 -10.68 -0.40 -2.19
N THR A 14 -9.97 -1.39 -2.73
CA THR A 14 -9.95 -1.71 -4.15
C THR A 14 -10.39 -3.14 -4.40
N ALA A 15 -10.95 -3.43 -5.58
CA ALA A 15 -11.47 -4.73 -5.97
C ALA A 15 -10.38 -5.71 -6.45
N TRP A 16 -9.14 -5.58 -5.96
CA TRP A 16 -8.00 -6.32 -6.46
C TRP A 16 -8.08 -7.85 -6.28
N MET A 17 -8.84 -8.32 -5.29
CA MET A 17 -9.05 -9.76 -5.07
C MET A 17 -10.15 -10.36 -5.97
N GLN A 18 -10.95 -9.52 -6.63
CA GLN A 18 -12.07 -9.98 -7.46
C GLN A 18 -11.70 -10.09 -8.95
N GLY A 19 -10.51 -9.67 -9.33
CA GLY A 19 -10.07 -9.55 -10.72
C GLY A 19 -9.08 -10.62 -11.15
N GLU A 20 -9.42 -11.91 -11.12
CA GLU A 20 -8.72 -12.91 -11.93
C GLU A 20 -9.08 -12.86 -13.44
N GLY A 21 -9.83 -11.88 -13.85
CA GLY A 21 -10.11 -11.57 -15.24
C GLY A 21 -9.07 -10.60 -15.79
N LYS A 22 -8.11 -11.12 -16.57
CA LYS A 22 -7.16 -10.42 -17.44
C LYS A 22 -7.78 -9.22 -18.17
N THR A 23 -7.95 -8.11 -17.51
CA THR A 23 -8.13 -6.84 -18.19
C THR A 23 -6.84 -6.08 -18.04
N SER A 24 -6.11 -6.04 -19.15
CA SER A 24 -4.96 -5.20 -19.43
C SER A 24 -5.33 -3.75 -19.13
N GLY A 25 -5.12 -3.30 -17.89
CA GLY A 25 -5.53 -1.98 -17.43
C GLY A 25 -5.49 -1.80 -15.91
N SER A 26 -4.66 -2.58 -15.19
CA SER A 26 -4.54 -2.64 -13.72
C SER A 26 -4.31 -1.33 -12.97
N ARG A 27 -4.23 -0.19 -13.62
CA ARG A 27 -4.01 1.13 -12.98
C ARG A 27 -5.22 1.64 -12.18
N ALA A 28 -6.39 1.04 -12.35
CA ALA A 28 -7.60 1.49 -11.67
C ALA A 28 -7.76 0.94 -10.24
N VAL A 29 -6.97 -0.07 -9.87
CA VAL A 29 -7.03 -0.73 -8.56
C VAL A 29 -5.85 -0.40 -7.65
N ASP A 30 -4.88 0.36 -8.13
CA ASP A 30 -3.66 0.72 -7.40
C ASP A 30 -3.75 2.16 -6.88
N ILE A 31 -3.14 2.40 -5.71
CA ILE A 31 -2.98 3.74 -5.15
C ILE A 31 -2.17 4.61 -6.13
N GLY A 32 -2.66 5.82 -6.40
CA GLY A 32 -1.95 6.78 -7.24
C GLY A 32 -2.10 8.22 -6.78
N PRO A 33 -1.30 9.16 -7.34
CA PRO A 33 -1.40 10.57 -7.01
C PRO A 33 -2.81 11.16 -7.28
N ARG A 34 -3.57 10.57 -8.20
CA ARG A 34 -4.96 10.95 -8.50
C ARG A 34 -5.95 10.67 -7.37
N ASP A 35 -5.57 9.84 -6.40
CA ASP A 35 -6.42 9.51 -5.26
C ASP A 35 -6.32 10.57 -4.16
N VAL A 36 -5.22 11.33 -4.12
CA VAL A 36 -4.99 12.38 -3.12
C VAL A 36 -6.13 13.42 -3.11
N PRO A 37 -6.56 14.01 -4.24
CA PRO A 37 -7.68 14.96 -4.24
C PRO A 37 -8.98 14.36 -3.72
N ARG A 38 -9.25 13.09 -4.00
CA ARG A 38 -10.45 12.39 -3.51
C ARG A 38 -10.41 12.19 -2.00
N VAL A 39 -9.24 11.83 -1.48
CA VAL A 39 -9.07 11.72 -0.01
C VAL A 39 -9.22 13.06 0.67
N ILE A 40 -8.70 14.13 0.08
CA ILE A 40 -8.87 15.52 0.57
C ILE A 40 -10.35 15.88 0.64
N GLU A 41 -11.11 15.62 -0.41
CA GLU A 41 -12.55 15.89 -0.46
C GLU A 41 -13.31 15.15 0.64
N VAL A 42 -13.06 13.83 0.77
CA VAL A 42 -13.74 12.98 1.75
C VAL A 42 -13.33 13.34 3.19
N ALA A 43 -12.03 13.52 3.45
CA ALA A 43 -11.52 13.81 4.78
C ALA A 43 -11.81 15.24 5.22
N GLY A 44 -11.85 16.19 4.28
CA GLY A 44 -12.15 17.60 4.58
C GLY A 44 -13.60 17.84 5.04
N SER A 45 -14.49 16.87 4.82
CA SER A 45 -15.87 16.93 5.34
C SER A 45 -16.05 16.33 6.74
N ALA A 46 -14.99 15.78 7.33
CA ALA A 46 -15.05 15.19 8.66
C ALA A 46 -15.02 16.27 9.75
N GLU A 47 -15.92 16.13 10.73
CA GLU A 47 -15.98 17.01 11.90
C GLU A 47 -15.20 16.47 13.10
N GLN A 48 -14.76 15.21 13.02
CA GLN A 48 -14.04 14.50 14.09
C GLN A 48 -12.53 14.69 13.95
N ASP A 49 -11.84 14.80 15.10
CA ASP A 49 -10.38 14.93 15.16
C ASP A 49 -9.63 13.60 15.02
N GLU A 50 -10.36 12.47 15.12
CA GLU A 50 -9.78 11.13 15.05
C GLU A 50 -10.35 10.32 13.88
N LEU A 51 -9.52 9.50 13.27
CA LEU A 51 -9.85 8.74 12.06
C LEU A 51 -9.73 7.23 12.26
N ASP A 52 -10.74 6.50 11.79
CA ASP A 52 -10.67 5.07 11.48
C ASP A 52 -10.46 4.90 9.97
N LEU A 53 -9.25 4.57 9.55
CA LEU A 53 -8.91 4.33 8.16
C LEU A 53 -8.96 2.83 7.84
N VAL A 54 -10.01 2.40 7.16
CA VAL A 54 -10.17 0.99 6.76
C VAL A 54 -9.45 0.75 5.45
N LEU A 55 -8.47 -0.16 5.43
CA LEU A 55 -7.64 -0.45 4.26
C LEU A 55 -7.85 -1.85 3.68
N HIS A 56 -8.08 -1.92 2.37
CA HIS A 56 -8.07 -3.16 1.60
C HIS A 56 -7.47 -2.91 0.20
N LEU A 57 -6.13 -3.01 0.06
CA LEU A 57 -5.39 -2.50 -1.09
C LEU A 57 -4.35 -3.51 -1.60
N SER A 58 -4.16 -3.55 -2.93
CA SER A 58 -3.09 -4.31 -3.58
C SER A 58 -1.72 -3.65 -3.46
N GLY A 59 -1.70 -2.31 -3.42
CA GLY A 59 -0.51 -1.47 -3.46
C GLY A 59 -0.66 -0.32 -4.44
N GLY A 60 0.46 0.12 -5.01
CA GLY A 60 0.48 1.19 -6.01
C GLY A 60 1.68 2.14 -5.87
N SER A 61 1.49 3.42 -6.15
CA SER A 61 2.53 4.44 -6.09
C SER A 61 2.86 4.84 -4.65
N VAL A 62 4.14 4.84 -4.32
CA VAL A 62 4.65 5.36 -3.03
C VAL A 62 4.31 6.84 -2.88
N GLU A 63 4.45 7.61 -3.96
CA GLU A 63 4.11 9.04 -3.98
C GLU A 63 2.63 9.27 -3.63
N GLY A 64 1.73 8.48 -4.22
CA GLY A 64 0.31 8.54 -3.92
C GLY A 64 0.01 8.21 -2.45
N ALA A 65 0.63 7.15 -1.92
CA ALA A 65 0.47 6.76 -0.52
C ALA A 65 1.00 7.82 0.46
N MET A 66 2.17 8.39 0.16
CA MET A 66 2.75 9.47 0.97
C MET A 66 1.89 10.73 0.93
N GLY A 67 1.34 11.09 -0.24
CA GLY A 67 0.43 12.23 -0.37
C GLY A 67 -0.85 12.04 0.44
N VAL A 68 -1.47 10.86 0.37
CA VAL A 68 -2.65 10.51 1.15
C VAL A 68 -2.36 10.59 2.66
N MET A 69 -1.32 9.88 3.12
CA MET A 69 -1.00 9.85 4.55
C MET A 69 -0.55 11.21 5.07
N GLY A 70 0.23 11.96 4.29
CA GLY A 70 0.68 13.30 4.65
C GLY A 70 -0.49 14.27 4.86
N TYR A 71 -1.54 14.18 4.04
CA TYR A 71 -2.76 14.96 4.23
C TYR A 71 -3.55 14.51 5.47
N LEU A 72 -3.78 13.20 5.61
CA LEU A 72 -4.54 12.66 6.75
C LEU A 72 -3.88 13.02 8.09
N ARG A 73 -2.55 13.01 8.15
CA ARG A 73 -1.78 13.42 9.34
C ARG A 73 -1.91 14.90 9.69
N GLN A 74 -2.23 15.76 8.75
CA GLN A 74 -2.49 17.18 9.00
C GLN A 74 -3.93 17.40 9.47
N GLN A 75 -4.85 16.56 9.02
CA GLN A 75 -6.28 16.69 9.29
C GLN A 75 -6.70 16.05 10.61
N PHE A 76 -6.07 14.94 11.01
CA PHE A 76 -6.47 14.15 12.16
C PHE A 76 -5.34 14.07 13.22
N SER A 77 -5.71 14.20 14.49
CA SER A 77 -4.80 14.09 15.63
C SER A 77 -4.40 12.64 15.91
N HIS A 78 -5.27 11.68 15.60
CA HIS A 78 -5.03 10.24 15.78
C HIS A 78 -5.64 9.43 14.65
N ILE A 79 -4.83 8.57 14.04
CA ILE A 79 -5.24 7.71 12.92
C ILE A 79 -5.13 6.25 13.33
N ARG A 80 -6.27 5.58 13.48
CA ARG A 80 -6.32 4.13 13.67
C ARG A 80 -6.58 3.47 12.32
N VAL A 81 -5.65 2.62 11.89
CA VAL A 81 -5.77 1.88 10.65
C VAL A 81 -6.40 0.52 10.92
N VAL A 82 -7.48 0.22 10.23
CA VAL A 82 -8.18 -1.07 10.32
C VAL A 82 -7.92 -1.88 9.06
N VAL A 83 -7.37 -3.08 9.21
CA VAL A 83 -7.09 -4.01 8.11
C VAL A 83 -7.98 -5.24 8.27
N PRO A 84 -9.16 -5.31 7.60
CA PRO A 84 -10.09 -6.43 7.77
C PRO A 84 -9.56 -7.75 7.21
N MET A 85 -8.89 -7.72 6.06
CA MET A 85 -8.41 -8.91 5.35
C MET A 85 -6.97 -8.79 4.89
N ALA A 86 -6.67 -7.89 3.97
CA ALA A 86 -5.32 -7.77 3.43
C ALA A 86 -5.04 -6.37 2.89
N THR A 87 -3.81 -5.92 3.10
CA THR A 87 -3.23 -4.78 2.38
C THR A 87 -1.77 -5.08 2.07
N ARG A 88 -1.25 -4.63 0.92
CA ARG A 88 0.07 -4.99 0.42
C ARG A 88 0.87 -3.78 -0.01
N SER A 89 2.20 -3.92 -0.03
CA SER A 89 3.13 -2.93 -0.57
C SER A 89 2.85 -1.52 0.00
N THR A 90 2.53 -0.55 -0.84
CA THR A 90 2.19 0.82 -0.42
C THR A 90 0.98 0.91 0.50
N GLY A 91 0.03 -0.04 0.42
CA GLY A 91 -1.04 -0.17 1.40
C GLY A 91 -0.52 -0.54 2.79
N THR A 92 0.53 -1.38 2.88
CA THR A 92 1.23 -1.65 4.14
C THR A 92 1.95 -0.40 4.65
N MET A 93 2.54 0.41 3.76
CA MET A 93 3.14 1.70 4.14
C MET A 93 2.09 2.65 4.73
N LEU A 94 0.90 2.73 4.13
CA LEU A 94 -0.22 3.50 4.71
C LEU A 94 -0.61 2.99 6.09
N ALA A 95 -0.68 1.66 6.28
CA ALA A 95 -1.00 1.08 7.58
C ALA A 95 0.04 1.47 8.65
N LEU A 96 1.33 1.41 8.30
CA LEU A 96 2.42 1.81 9.20
C LEU A 96 2.50 3.33 9.44
N GLY A 97 1.85 4.12 8.62
CA GLY A 97 1.71 5.58 8.80
C GLY A 97 0.69 5.96 9.87
N GLY A 98 -0.16 5.06 10.34
CA GLY A 98 -1.12 5.28 11.42
C GLY A 98 -0.48 5.22 12.81
N ASP A 99 -1.25 5.63 13.83
CA ASP A 99 -0.84 5.55 15.25
C ASP A 99 -1.16 4.18 15.84
N GLU A 100 -2.21 3.55 15.34
CA GLU A 100 -2.68 2.24 15.78
C GLU A 100 -3.07 1.39 14.56
N ILE A 101 -2.75 0.09 14.61
CA ILE A 101 -3.17 -0.86 13.58
C ILE A 101 -4.03 -1.94 14.22
N VAL A 102 -5.28 -2.04 13.76
CA VAL A 102 -6.22 -3.09 14.15
C VAL A 102 -6.35 -4.06 12.99
N MET A 103 -6.03 -5.32 13.24
CA MET A 103 -6.09 -6.36 12.22
C MET A 103 -7.22 -7.34 12.51
N GLY A 104 -7.96 -7.70 11.45
CA GLY A 104 -8.92 -8.81 11.53
C GLY A 104 -8.22 -10.14 11.83
N PRO A 105 -8.93 -11.18 12.29
CA PRO A 105 -8.33 -12.47 12.69
C PRO A 105 -7.52 -13.17 11.59
N LEU A 106 -7.88 -12.93 10.33
CA LEU A 106 -7.20 -13.48 9.15
C LEU A 106 -6.47 -12.41 8.33
N ALA A 107 -6.34 -11.20 8.90
CA ALA A 107 -5.75 -10.09 8.18
C ALA A 107 -4.24 -10.28 7.95
N ARG A 108 -3.75 -9.71 6.85
CA ARG A 108 -2.35 -9.80 6.45
C ARG A 108 -1.85 -8.46 5.94
N LEU A 109 -0.65 -8.09 6.38
CA LEU A 109 0.16 -7.04 5.78
C LEU A 109 1.15 -7.68 4.82
N GLY A 110 1.09 -7.31 3.55
CA GLY A 110 2.01 -7.82 2.54
C GLY A 110 3.34 -7.06 2.56
N ARG A 111 4.36 -7.67 1.93
CA ARG A 111 5.69 -7.10 1.86
C ARG A 111 5.68 -5.71 1.21
N ILE A 112 6.50 -4.83 1.72
CA ILE A 112 6.91 -3.58 1.08
C ILE A 112 8.15 -3.92 0.26
N GLY A 113 8.06 -3.80 -1.06
CA GLY A 113 9.17 -4.08 -1.96
C GLY A 113 9.28 -2.97 -3.01
N PRO A 114 10.49 -2.73 -3.56
CA PRO A 114 10.63 -1.80 -4.67
C PRO A 114 9.83 -2.33 -5.87
N GLY A 115 8.79 -1.61 -6.26
CA GLY A 115 8.08 -1.85 -7.51
C GLY A 115 8.89 -1.27 -8.65
N PHE A 116 9.77 -2.06 -9.25
CA PHE A 116 10.40 -1.65 -10.50
C PHE A 116 9.38 -1.82 -11.62
N ALA A 117 8.92 -0.72 -12.20
CA ALA A 117 7.92 -0.70 -13.27
C ALA A 117 8.40 -1.36 -14.57
N THR A 118 9.64 -1.85 -14.61
CA THR A 118 10.24 -2.48 -15.78
C THR A 118 11.16 -3.63 -15.36
N TYR A 119 10.58 -4.75 -14.94
CA TYR A 119 11.25 -6.01 -15.18
C TYR A 119 10.80 -6.52 -16.56
N PRO A 120 11.70 -6.76 -17.50
CA PRO A 120 11.39 -7.60 -18.65
C PRO A 120 10.84 -8.92 -18.10
N SER A 121 9.74 -9.39 -18.69
CA SER A 121 9.13 -10.68 -18.31
C SER A 121 10.22 -11.75 -18.17
N GLY A 122 10.45 -12.26 -16.96
CA GLY A 122 11.46 -13.27 -16.66
C GLY A 122 12.64 -12.86 -15.77
N CYS A 123 12.69 -11.61 -15.23
CA CYS A 123 13.78 -11.14 -14.36
C CYS A 123 13.34 -10.71 -12.95
N GLY A 124 12.50 -11.50 -12.29
CA GLY A 124 12.25 -11.32 -10.86
C GLY A 124 13.37 -11.95 -10.03
N PRO A 125 14.00 -11.25 -9.03
CA PRO A 125 15.06 -11.84 -8.21
C PRO A 125 14.65 -13.04 -7.36
N TRP A 126 13.37 -13.40 -7.35
CA TRP A 126 12.80 -14.55 -6.62
C TRP A 126 12.05 -15.54 -7.50
N GLU A 127 12.04 -15.34 -8.82
CA GLU A 127 11.50 -16.34 -9.72
C GLU A 127 12.49 -17.50 -9.80
N ARG A 128 12.17 -18.57 -9.06
CA ARG A 128 12.92 -19.82 -9.15
C ARG A 128 12.71 -20.36 -10.56
N ARG A 129 13.73 -20.25 -11.41
CA ARG A 129 13.70 -20.87 -12.74
C ARG A 129 13.70 -22.37 -12.57
N ASP A 130 12.62 -22.97 -13.00
CA ASP A 130 12.56 -24.41 -13.27
C ASP A 130 13.51 -24.69 -14.43
N GLY A 131 14.64 -25.22 -14.12
CA GLY A 131 15.59 -26.03 -14.84
C GLY A 131 15.63 -26.01 -16.38
N ALA A 132 15.85 -24.85 -17.03
CA ALA A 132 16.39 -24.83 -18.38
C ALA A 132 17.25 -23.59 -18.57
N GLY A 133 18.56 -23.82 -18.59
CA GLY A 133 19.60 -22.84 -18.42
C GLY A 133 19.66 -21.71 -19.42
N THR A 134 20.14 -20.60 -18.90
CA THR A 134 21.25 -19.82 -19.44
C THR A 134 21.73 -18.88 -18.36
N ASN A 135 23.03 -18.92 -18.05
CA ASN A 135 23.72 -18.08 -17.09
C ASN A 135 23.65 -16.61 -17.52
N ALA A 136 22.91 -15.78 -16.76
CA ALA A 136 23.13 -14.36 -16.73
C ALA A 136 23.63 -14.01 -15.33
N THR A 137 24.88 -13.63 -15.24
CA THR A 137 25.60 -13.19 -14.05
C THR A 137 24.90 -12.00 -13.44
N ALA A 138 24.46 -12.09 -12.20
CA ALA A 138 23.93 -10.98 -11.45
C ALA A 138 25.04 -9.93 -11.25
N PRO A 139 24.78 -8.63 -11.40
CA PRO A 139 25.73 -7.61 -11.02
C PRO A 139 25.93 -7.66 -9.51
N SER A 140 27.17 -7.95 -9.09
CA SER A 140 27.59 -7.87 -7.69
C SER A 140 27.65 -6.42 -7.28
N TYR A 141 26.72 -5.97 -6.44
CA TYR A 141 26.88 -4.73 -5.71
C TYR A 141 27.91 -4.96 -4.61
N GLY A 142 29.16 -4.56 -4.90
CA GLY A 142 30.21 -4.56 -3.92
C GLY A 142 29.95 -3.50 -2.86
N ILE A 143 29.69 -3.91 -1.64
CA ILE A 143 29.77 -3.06 -0.46
C ILE A 143 31.27 -2.96 -0.13
N SER A 144 31.91 -1.87 -0.51
CA SER A 144 33.27 -1.54 -0.09
C SER A 144 33.22 -1.10 1.38
N SER A 145 33.71 -1.95 2.28
CA SER A 145 34.00 -1.56 3.65
C SER A 145 35.30 -0.74 3.67
N ALA A 146 35.21 0.56 3.83
CA ALA A 146 36.36 1.37 4.22
C ALA A 146 36.64 1.13 5.70
N ARG A 147 37.76 0.45 6.01
CA ARG A 147 38.39 0.45 7.32
C ARG A 147 39.40 1.59 7.37
N THR A 148 39.25 2.42 8.32
CA THR A 148 40.36 3.10 9.03
C THR A 148 39.93 3.31 10.46
#